data_18354e21c92f6c01224c52288944e47e
#
_entry.id   18354e21c92f6c01224c52288944e47e
#
_cell.length_a   1.000
_cell.length_b   1.000
_cell.length_c   1.000
_cell.angle_alpha   90.00
_cell.angle_beta   90.00
_cell.angle_gamma   90.00
#
_symmetry.space_group_name_H-M   'P 1'
#
loop_
_entity.id
_entity.type
_entity.pdbx_description
1 polymer ?
#
loop_
_entity_poly.entity_id
_entity_poly.type
_entity_poly.pdbx_seq_one_letter_code
_entity_poly.pdbx_strand_id
1 'polypeptide(L)'
;MMQPEHTPLIEFKNVSKRYDNHTAVNELNLTIYQGEFFVLVGGSGSGKSTTLRMINALTEPTDGDVYFNGRRIKDYDIRGLRHRIGYVLQQIALFPTMTVRQNIELMPDILGWDKPKRTSRVNELLELVGMPPETYLNRYPHELSGGEQQRIGILRAIAAKPDILLMDEPFSALDPLARASLQETVSLIHKKLGTTIVFVTHDMNEAAKLACRIGVMHQGRLVQVDTPQDIQNHPADDYVRSLFGAAQPENTTSADEVIDLYQRLDADGKARVREHCAQNGIDV
;
A
#
# COMPACT_ATOMS: atom_id res chain seq x y z
N MET A 1 28.09 3.81 -13.80
CA MET A 1 27.43 3.56 -12.51
C MET A 1 26.79 2.18 -12.63
N MET A 2 27.26 1.20 -11.84
CA MET A 2 26.60 -0.12 -11.77
C MET A 2 25.21 0.10 -11.19
N GLN A 3 24.17 -0.37 -11.89
CA GLN A 3 22.83 -0.45 -11.34
C GLN A 3 22.91 -1.33 -10.07
N PRO A 4 22.24 -1.00 -8.97
CA PRO A 4 22.20 -1.88 -7.82
C PRO A 4 21.64 -3.23 -8.29
N GLU A 5 22.36 -4.32 -8.01
CA GLU A 5 21.89 -5.68 -8.29
C GLU A 5 20.56 -5.86 -7.58
N HIS A 6 19.48 -5.91 -8.36
CA HIS A 6 18.14 -6.14 -7.85
C HIS A 6 18.03 -7.60 -7.38
N THR A 7 18.26 -7.84 -6.09
CA THR A 7 18.14 -9.18 -5.52
C THR A 7 16.67 -9.57 -5.41
N PRO A 8 16.21 -10.66 -6.05
CA PRO A 8 14.84 -11.13 -5.93
C PRO A 8 14.52 -11.50 -4.47
N LEU A 9 13.41 -10.99 -3.95
CA LEU A 9 12.89 -11.39 -2.64
C LEU A 9 11.70 -12.35 -2.80
N ILE A 10 10.76 -12.01 -3.70
CA ILE A 10 9.61 -12.85 -4.02
C ILE A 10 9.65 -13.17 -5.51
N GLU A 11 9.45 -14.43 -5.86
CA GLU A 11 9.27 -14.85 -7.25
C GLU A 11 8.05 -15.75 -7.38
N PHE A 12 7.16 -15.41 -8.30
CA PHE A 12 6.07 -16.28 -8.76
C PHE A 12 6.50 -16.89 -10.09
N LYS A 13 6.47 -18.23 -10.19
CA LYS A 13 6.86 -18.97 -11.40
C LYS A 13 5.69 -19.82 -11.89
N ASN A 14 5.02 -19.34 -12.95
CA ASN A 14 3.84 -19.96 -13.57
C ASN A 14 2.73 -20.29 -12.56
N VAL A 15 2.48 -19.38 -11.63
CA VAL A 15 1.59 -19.60 -10.51
C VAL A 15 0.14 -19.44 -10.93
N SER A 16 -0.67 -20.45 -10.66
CA SER A 16 -2.12 -20.39 -10.82
C SER A 16 -2.84 -20.75 -9.52
N LYS A 17 -3.97 -20.10 -9.27
CA LYS A 17 -4.89 -20.44 -8.19
C LYS A 17 -6.31 -20.58 -8.72
N ARG A 18 -6.84 -21.80 -8.59
CA ARG A 18 -8.23 -22.14 -8.94
C ARG A 18 -9.01 -22.48 -7.69
N TYR A 19 -10.23 -22.01 -7.65
CA TYR A 19 -11.25 -22.40 -6.68
C TYR A 19 -12.41 -22.97 -7.47
N ASP A 20 -12.83 -24.17 -7.21
CA ASP A 20 -13.90 -24.91 -7.89
C ASP A 20 -14.19 -24.46 -9.34
N ASN A 21 -15.03 -23.44 -9.51
CA ASN A 21 -15.47 -22.92 -10.81
C ASN A 21 -14.80 -21.60 -11.24
N HIS A 22 -13.80 -21.12 -10.50
CA HIS A 22 -13.18 -19.82 -10.76
C HIS A 22 -11.65 -19.86 -10.68
N THR A 23 -10.99 -19.32 -11.70
CA THR A 23 -9.54 -19.10 -11.69
C THR A 23 -9.25 -17.68 -11.17
N ALA A 24 -8.78 -17.60 -9.92
CA ALA A 24 -8.49 -16.33 -9.28
C ALA A 24 -7.13 -15.73 -9.72
N VAL A 25 -6.14 -16.58 -10.01
CA VAL A 25 -4.83 -16.20 -10.57
C VAL A 25 -4.46 -17.23 -11.63
N ASN A 26 -4.01 -16.76 -12.79
CA ASN A 26 -3.69 -17.58 -13.94
C ASN A 26 -2.29 -17.31 -14.48
N GLU A 27 -1.41 -18.30 -14.40
CA GLU A 27 -0.04 -18.31 -14.96
C GLU A 27 0.78 -17.05 -14.58
N LEU A 28 0.67 -16.64 -13.31
CA LEU A 28 1.38 -15.46 -12.81
C LEU A 28 2.89 -15.70 -12.80
N ASN A 29 3.63 -14.83 -13.50
CA ASN A 29 5.07 -14.70 -13.45
C ASN A 29 5.40 -13.28 -12.99
N LEU A 30 6.01 -13.16 -11.80
CA LEU A 30 6.30 -11.87 -11.18
C LEU A 30 7.53 -11.99 -10.28
N THR A 31 8.43 -11.03 -10.36
CA THR A 31 9.55 -10.87 -9.43
C THR A 31 9.44 -9.53 -8.69
N ILE A 32 9.54 -9.58 -7.37
CA ILE A 32 9.60 -8.42 -6.47
C ILE A 32 10.98 -8.41 -5.82
N TYR A 33 11.65 -7.26 -5.82
CA TYR A 33 13.03 -7.12 -5.38
C TYR A 33 13.13 -6.62 -3.95
N GLN A 34 14.27 -6.88 -3.30
CA GLN A 34 14.55 -6.38 -1.95
C GLN A 34 14.55 -4.84 -1.92
N GLY A 35 13.92 -4.27 -0.89
CA GLY A 35 13.81 -2.81 -0.72
C GLY A 35 12.86 -2.12 -1.69
N GLU A 36 12.13 -2.87 -2.53
CA GLU A 36 11.16 -2.33 -3.48
C GLU A 36 9.84 -1.96 -2.79
N PHE A 37 9.22 -0.85 -3.19
CA PHE A 37 7.81 -0.58 -2.95
C PHE A 37 7.02 -1.01 -4.18
N PHE A 38 6.52 -2.23 -4.16
CA PHE A 38 5.75 -2.82 -5.26
C PHE A 38 4.25 -2.71 -5.00
N VAL A 39 3.50 -2.22 -5.98
CA VAL A 39 2.04 -2.09 -5.86
C VAL A 39 1.33 -2.97 -6.87
N LEU A 40 0.37 -3.77 -6.42
CA LEU A 40 -0.56 -4.50 -7.28
C LEU A 40 -1.87 -3.73 -7.38
N VAL A 41 -2.25 -3.36 -8.61
CA VAL A 41 -3.51 -2.67 -8.89
C VAL A 41 -4.42 -3.48 -9.79
N GLY A 42 -5.69 -3.15 -9.80
CA GLY A 42 -6.71 -3.77 -10.68
C GLY A 42 -8.09 -3.75 -10.04
N GLY A 43 -9.10 -4.07 -10.81
CA GLY A 43 -10.49 -4.12 -10.35
C GLY A 43 -10.74 -5.16 -9.26
N SER A 44 -11.92 -5.12 -8.64
CA SER A 44 -12.35 -6.15 -7.69
C SER A 44 -12.34 -7.53 -8.37
N GLY A 45 -11.91 -8.57 -7.66
CA GLY A 45 -11.82 -9.92 -8.20
C GLY A 45 -10.67 -10.17 -9.19
N SER A 46 -9.76 -9.21 -9.44
CA SER A 46 -8.65 -9.41 -10.38
C SER A 46 -7.52 -10.34 -9.87
N GLY A 47 -7.59 -10.82 -8.61
CA GLY A 47 -6.63 -11.78 -8.06
C GLY A 47 -5.59 -11.18 -7.10
N LYS A 48 -5.58 -9.86 -6.86
CA LYS A 48 -4.57 -9.16 -6.04
C LYS A 48 -4.41 -9.72 -4.62
N SER A 49 -5.50 -9.76 -3.85
CA SER A 49 -5.47 -10.28 -2.48
C SER A 49 -5.13 -11.77 -2.42
N THR A 50 -5.53 -12.55 -3.45
CA THR A 50 -5.13 -13.96 -3.58
C THR A 50 -3.62 -14.06 -3.80
N THR A 51 -3.05 -13.23 -4.67
CA THR A 51 -1.60 -13.14 -4.92
C THR A 51 -0.85 -12.78 -3.64
N LEU A 52 -1.33 -11.76 -2.90
CA LEU A 52 -0.74 -11.34 -1.63
C LEU A 52 -0.76 -12.49 -0.60
N ARG A 53 -1.88 -13.21 -0.50
CA ARG A 53 -2.04 -14.34 0.45
C ARG A 53 -1.18 -15.55 0.11
N MET A 54 -0.72 -15.71 -1.12
CA MET A 54 0.22 -16.76 -1.49
C MET A 54 1.63 -16.47 -0.95
N ILE A 55 2.03 -15.21 -0.78
CA ILE A 55 3.36 -14.84 -0.23
C ILE A 55 3.51 -15.28 1.23
N ASN A 56 2.46 -15.18 2.05
CA ASN A 56 2.50 -15.56 3.46
C ASN A 56 1.93 -16.97 3.74
N ALA A 57 1.76 -17.77 2.67
CA ALA A 57 1.21 -19.12 2.73
C ALA A 57 -0.16 -19.21 3.44
N LEU A 58 -1.01 -18.17 3.33
CA LEU A 58 -2.43 -18.23 3.71
C LEU A 58 -3.27 -18.89 2.62
N THR A 59 -2.76 -18.91 1.40
CA THR A 59 -3.36 -19.57 0.25
C THR A 59 -2.24 -20.32 -0.49
N GLU A 60 -2.45 -21.59 -0.77
CA GLU A 60 -1.51 -22.37 -1.57
C GLU A 60 -1.85 -22.24 -3.05
N PRO A 61 -0.84 -22.12 -3.95
CA PRO A 61 -1.06 -22.21 -5.38
C PRO A 61 -1.66 -23.57 -5.77
N THR A 62 -2.45 -23.59 -6.85
CA THR A 62 -2.91 -24.85 -7.47
C THR A 62 -1.83 -25.41 -8.40
N ASP A 63 -1.16 -24.51 -9.14
CA ASP A 63 -0.03 -24.85 -10.02
C ASP A 63 1.09 -23.79 -9.85
N GLY A 64 2.30 -24.18 -10.22
CA GLY A 64 3.49 -23.36 -10.10
C GLY A 64 4.02 -23.26 -8.67
N ASP A 65 5.03 -22.46 -8.47
CA ASP A 65 5.67 -22.27 -7.16
C ASP A 65 5.92 -20.79 -6.87
N VAL A 66 5.74 -20.41 -5.60
CA VAL A 66 6.14 -19.11 -5.07
C VAL A 66 7.43 -19.29 -4.28
N TYR A 67 8.40 -18.42 -4.52
CA TYR A 67 9.68 -18.41 -3.82
C TYR A 67 9.80 -17.17 -2.94
N PHE A 68 10.36 -17.35 -1.77
CA PHE A 68 10.77 -16.31 -0.85
C PHE A 68 12.27 -16.44 -0.61
N ASN A 69 13.01 -15.39 -0.96
CA ASN A 69 14.48 -15.38 -0.82
C ASN A 69 15.15 -16.62 -1.45
N GLY A 70 14.75 -16.96 -2.68
CA GLY A 70 15.30 -18.07 -3.47
C GLY A 70 14.83 -19.49 -3.06
N ARG A 71 14.07 -19.65 -1.96
CA ARG A 71 13.54 -20.95 -1.52
C ARG A 71 12.01 -20.98 -1.72
N ARG A 72 11.48 -22.14 -2.16
CA ARG A 72 10.02 -22.31 -2.34
C ARG A 72 9.28 -22.15 -1.02
N ILE A 73 8.17 -21.41 -1.02
CA ILE A 73 7.38 -21.15 0.19
C ILE A 73 6.89 -22.44 0.84
N LYS A 74 6.48 -23.43 0.05
CA LYS A 74 6.02 -24.74 0.57
C LYS A 74 7.10 -25.55 1.30
N ASP A 75 8.38 -25.22 1.13
CA ASP A 75 9.50 -25.90 1.79
C ASP A 75 9.93 -25.22 3.10
N TYR A 76 9.29 -24.08 3.44
CA TYR A 76 9.53 -23.39 4.72
C TYR A 76 8.75 -24.04 5.88
N ASP A 77 9.29 -23.94 7.08
CA ASP A 77 8.45 -23.95 8.27
C ASP A 77 7.54 -22.70 8.23
N ILE A 78 6.24 -22.92 8.25
CA ILE A 78 5.24 -21.85 8.08
C ILE A 78 5.35 -20.78 9.18
N ARG A 79 5.68 -21.15 10.41
CA ARG A 79 5.85 -20.20 11.51
C ARG A 79 7.09 -19.34 11.26
N GLY A 80 8.22 -19.95 10.93
CA GLY A 80 9.45 -19.26 10.60
C GLY A 80 9.31 -18.31 9.40
N LEU A 81 8.56 -18.72 8.36
CA LEU A 81 8.24 -17.85 7.23
C LEU A 81 7.44 -16.63 7.68
N ARG A 82 6.35 -16.83 8.42
CA ARG A 82 5.45 -15.75 8.86
C ARG A 82 6.11 -14.76 9.84
N HIS A 83 7.11 -15.19 10.59
CA HIS A 83 7.91 -14.27 11.42
C HIS A 83 8.75 -13.28 10.60
N ARG A 84 9.01 -13.58 9.33
CA ARG A 84 9.75 -12.73 8.38
C ARG A 84 8.84 -11.82 7.56
N ILE A 85 7.52 -11.92 7.74
CA ILE A 85 6.51 -11.22 6.96
C ILE A 85 5.63 -10.38 7.89
N GLY A 86 5.65 -9.06 7.74
CA GLY A 86 4.64 -8.18 8.31
C GLY A 86 3.37 -8.21 7.46
N TYR A 87 2.20 -8.22 8.09
CA TYR A 87 0.94 -8.21 7.36
C TYR A 87 -0.04 -7.21 7.94
N VAL A 88 -0.48 -6.27 7.10
CA VAL A 88 -1.49 -5.27 7.41
C VAL A 88 -2.77 -5.64 6.65
N LEU A 89 -3.82 -5.93 7.39
CA LEU A 89 -5.13 -6.31 6.85
C LEU A 89 -5.92 -5.05 6.48
N GLN A 90 -6.88 -5.20 5.57
CA GLN A 90 -7.85 -4.18 5.21
C GLN A 90 -8.62 -3.65 6.43
N GLN A 91 -9.07 -4.56 7.31
CA GLN A 91 -9.68 -4.19 8.58
C GLN A 91 -8.61 -4.00 9.66
N ILE A 92 -8.78 -2.97 10.47
CA ILE A 92 -7.90 -2.72 11.62
C ILE A 92 -8.07 -3.88 12.61
N ALA A 93 -7.00 -4.67 12.76
CA ALA A 93 -7.01 -5.88 13.58
C ALA A 93 -6.16 -5.72 14.85
N LEU A 94 -6.25 -4.56 15.54
CA LEU A 94 -5.60 -4.38 16.84
C LEU A 94 -6.30 -5.24 17.91
N PHE A 95 -5.53 -5.76 18.85
CA PHE A 95 -6.09 -6.44 20.02
C PHE A 95 -6.72 -5.41 20.95
N PRO A 96 -8.05 -5.39 21.11
CA PRO A 96 -8.76 -4.32 21.81
C PRO A 96 -8.47 -4.29 23.32
N THR A 97 -8.04 -5.41 23.89
CA THR A 97 -7.66 -5.56 25.30
C THR A 97 -6.20 -5.24 25.59
N MET A 98 -5.41 -4.92 24.57
CA MET A 98 -4.01 -4.57 24.67
C MET A 98 -3.81 -3.08 24.43
N THR A 99 -2.89 -2.48 25.19
CA THR A 99 -2.46 -1.09 24.94
C THR A 99 -1.70 -0.97 23.62
N VAL A 100 -1.44 0.26 23.17
CA VAL A 100 -0.59 0.56 22.00
C VAL A 100 0.77 -0.12 22.16
N ARG A 101 1.43 0.03 23.30
CA ARG A 101 2.70 -0.66 23.62
C ARG A 101 2.58 -2.16 23.37
N GLN A 102 1.60 -2.80 24.00
CA GLN A 102 1.41 -4.25 23.94
C GLN A 102 1.11 -4.74 22.53
N ASN A 103 0.32 -3.97 21.75
CA ASN A 103 0.06 -4.29 20.35
C ASN A 103 1.35 -4.26 19.53
N ILE A 104 2.19 -3.22 19.67
CA ILE A 104 3.42 -3.07 18.88
C ILE A 104 4.48 -4.11 19.30
N GLU A 105 4.68 -4.35 20.59
CA GLU A 105 5.72 -5.26 21.08
C GLU A 105 5.36 -6.75 20.97
N LEU A 106 4.14 -7.09 20.52
CA LEU A 106 3.65 -8.47 20.47
C LEU A 106 4.58 -9.40 19.68
N MET A 107 4.91 -9.05 18.44
CA MET A 107 5.79 -9.88 17.62
C MET A 107 7.23 -9.91 18.13
N PRO A 108 7.87 -8.81 18.52
CA PRO A 108 9.16 -8.84 19.23
C PRO A 108 9.16 -9.73 20.47
N ASP A 109 8.07 -9.75 21.26
CA ASP A 109 7.93 -10.61 22.45
C ASP A 109 7.88 -12.09 22.08
N ILE A 110 7.04 -12.46 21.11
CA ILE A 110 6.95 -13.83 20.57
C ILE A 110 8.31 -14.31 20.05
N LEU A 111 9.11 -13.42 19.48
CA LEU A 111 10.46 -13.72 18.98
C LEU A 111 11.54 -13.70 20.09
N GLY A 112 11.14 -13.54 21.35
CA GLY A 112 12.05 -13.61 22.51
C GLY A 112 12.96 -12.40 22.67
N TRP A 113 12.59 -11.21 22.14
CA TRP A 113 13.37 -10.01 22.40
C TRP A 113 13.26 -9.61 23.86
N ASP A 114 14.37 -9.17 24.44
CA ASP A 114 14.37 -8.68 25.81
C ASP A 114 13.53 -7.39 25.97
N LYS A 115 13.06 -7.14 27.18
CA LYS A 115 12.19 -6.01 27.49
C LYS A 115 12.81 -4.64 27.15
N PRO A 116 14.10 -4.35 27.45
CA PRO A 116 14.72 -3.09 27.06
C PRO A 116 14.71 -2.85 25.55
N LYS A 117 15.05 -3.87 24.75
CA LYS A 117 15.04 -3.81 23.28
C LYS A 117 13.64 -3.57 22.72
N ARG A 118 12.61 -4.26 23.27
CA ARG A 118 11.21 -4.04 22.87
C ARG A 118 10.77 -2.61 23.19
N THR A 119 11.03 -2.13 24.39
CA THR A 119 10.66 -0.75 24.79
C THR A 119 11.33 0.28 23.90
N SER A 120 12.63 0.15 23.63
CA SER A 120 13.35 1.05 22.71
C SER A 120 12.74 1.03 21.32
N ARG A 121 12.40 -0.16 20.80
CA ARG A 121 11.81 -0.31 19.46
C ARG A 121 10.41 0.30 19.36
N VAL A 122 9.57 0.14 20.38
CA VAL A 122 8.23 0.75 20.43
C VAL A 122 8.34 2.28 20.38
N ASN A 123 9.22 2.86 21.22
CA ASN A 123 9.42 4.32 21.25
C ASN A 123 9.94 4.84 19.91
N GLU A 124 10.99 4.21 19.34
CA GLU A 124 11.52 4.53 18.00
C GLU A 124 10.43 4.58 16.93
N LEU A 125 9.55 3.57 16.91
CA LEU A 125 8.49 3.47 15.92
C LEU A 125 7.39 4.50 16.11
N LEU A 126 6.99 4.79 17.34
CA LEU A 126 6.01 5.82 17.65
C LEU A 126 6.53 7.21 17.27
N GLU A 127 7.77 7.53 17.63
CA GLU A 127 8.43 8.78 17.27
C GLU A 127 8.53 8.92 15.74
N LEU A 128 8.88 7.84 15.02
CA LEU A 128 8.99 7.83 13.56
C LEU A 128 7.71 8.32 12.88
N VAL A 129 6.54 8.01 13.43
CA VAL A 129 5.24 8.36 12.83
C VAL A 129 4.58 9.58 13.51
N GLY A 130 5.34 10.33 14.32
CA GLY A 130 4.85 11.54 14.99
C GLY A 130 3.80 11.26 16.08
N MET A 131 3.87 10.11 16.75
CA MET A 131 3.01 9.73 17.88
C MET A 131 3.86 9.71 19.16
N PRO A 132 3.90 10.78 19.98
CA PRO A 132 4.74 10.85 21.15
C PRO A 132 4.48 9.69 22.13
N PRO A 133 5.52 8.91 22.51
CA PRO A 133 5.37 7.74 23.37
C PRO A 133 4.65 8.02 24.68
N GLU A 134 4.94 9.14 25.33
CA GLU A 134 4.34 9.56 26.62
C GLU A 134 2.80 9.71 26.52
N THR A 135 2.30 10.05 25.32
CA THR A 135 0.87 10.25 25.07
C THR A 135 0.18 8.95 24.67
N TYR A 136 0.85 8.08 23.91
CA TYR A 136 0.19 6.97 23.22
C TYR A 136 0.43 5.60 23.83
N LEU A 137 1.57 5.35 24.49
CA LEU A 137 1.97 4.00 24.93
C LEU A 137 0.91 3.24 25.72
N ASN A 138 0.18 3.92 26.59
CA ASN A 138 -0.76 3.31 27.51
C ASN A 138 -2.23 3.39 27.03
N ARG A 139 -2.50 4.03 25.89
CA ARG A 139 -3.84 4.07 25.31
C ARG A 139 -4.27 2.71 24.76
N TYR A 140 -5.55 2.46 24.83
CA TYR A 140 -6.19 1.32 24.19
C TYR A 140 -6.73 1.69 22.80
N PRO A 141 -6.96 0.70 21.91
CA PRO A 141 -7.47 0.98 20.55
C PRO A 141 -8.73 1.84 20.50
N HIS A 142 -9.66 1.66 21.41
CA HIS A 142 -10.92 2.43 21.47
C HIS A 142 -10.72 3.93 21.84
N GLU A 143 -9.55 4.31 22.33
CA GLU A 143 -9.18 5.70 22.63
C GLU A 143 -8.46 6.40 21.45
N LEU A 144 -8.34 5.70 20.30
CA LEU A 144 -7.66 6.16 19.11
C LEU A 144 -8.65 6.39 17.97
N SER A 145 -8.38 7.41 17.15
CA SER A 145 -9.06 7.57 15.86
C SER A 145 -8.74 6.40 14.90
N GLY A 146 -9.57 6.20 13.87
CA GLY A 146 -9.35 5.13 12.89
C GLY A 146 -7.97 5.23 12.20
N GLY A 147 -7.54 6.44 11.85
CA GLY A 147 -6.21 6.68 11.27
C GLY A 147 -5.05 6.38 12.22
N GLU A 148 -5.19 6.71 13.52
CA GLU A 148 -4.20 6.35 14.55
C GLU A 148 -4.15 4.83 14.75
N GLN A 149 -5.30 4.16 14.82
CA GLN A 149 -5.35 2.69 14.91
C GLN A 149 -4.65 2.03 13.73
N GLN A 150 -4.85 2.55 12.52
CA GLN A 150 -4.19 2.02 11.32
C GLN A 150 -2.67 2.21 11.39
N ARG A 151 -2.18 3.39 11.83
CA ARG A 151 -0.75 3.59 12.08
C ARG A 151 -0.19 2.57 13.07
N ILE A 152 -0.85 2.36 14.21
CA ILE A 152 -0.42 1.35 15.19
C ILE A 152 -0.41 -0.06 14.59
N GLY A 153 -1.40 -0.40 13.75
CA GLY A 153 -1.43 -1.67 13.00
C GLY A 153 -0.20 -1.87 12.10
N ILE A 154 0.22 -0.81 11.39
CA ILE A 154 1.45 -0.82 10.59
C ILE A 154 2.68 -0.96 11.48
N LEU A 155 2.79 -0.18 12.56
CA LEU A 155 3.93 -0.28 13.50
C LEU A 155 4.05 -1.67 14.10
N ARG A 156 2.94 -2.30 14.48
CA ARG A 156 2.92 -3.70 14.95
C ARG A 156 3.49 -4.65 13.90
N ALA A 157 3.09 -4.49 12.63
CA ALA A 157 3.53 -5.36 11.55
C ALA A 157 5.04 -5.24 11.26
N ILE A 158 5.66 -4.06 11.49
CA ILE A 158 7.09 -3.83 11.23
C ILE A 158 7.97 -3.88 12.48
N ALA A 159 7.38 -4.06 13.67
CA ALA A 159 8.10 -3.99 14.94
C ALA A 159 9.25 -5.00 15.03
N ALA A 160 9.02 -6.21 14.58
CA ALA A 160 10.00 -7.30 14.58
C ALA A 160 11.02 -7.23 13.44
N LYS A 161 11.04 -6.17 12.64
CA LYS A 161 11.92 -5.99 11.46
C LYS A 161 11.74 -7.12 10.42
N PRO A 162 10.53 -7.30 9.87
CA PRO A 162 10.31 -8.30 8.84
C PRO A 162 11.08 -7.95 7.55
N ASP A 163 11.34 -8.95 6.72
CA ASP A 163 11.98 -8.76 5.42
C ASP A 163 11.04 -8.09 4.41
N ILE A 164 9.74 -8.30 4.59
CA ILE A 164 8.68 -7.78 3.72
C ILE A 164 7.44 -7.38 4.52
N LEU A 165 6.80 -6.30 4.11
CA LEU A 165 5.51 -5.85 4.61
C LEU A 165 4.44 -6.03 3.52
N LEU A 166 3.44 -6.83 3.79
CA LEU A 166 2.28 -7.03 2.92
C LEU A 166 1.13 -6.16 3.42
N MET A 167 0.47 -5.44 2.51
CA MET A 167 -0.62 -4.53 2.83
C MET A 167 -1.80 -4.76 1.88
N ASP A 168 -2.93 -5.21 2.40
CA ASP A 168 -4.14 -5.50 1.62
C ASP A 168 -5.16 -4.37 1.80
N GLU A 169 -5.24 -3.46 0.83
CA GLU A 169 -6.13 -2.27 0.81
C GLU A 169 -6.18 -1.46 2.13
N PRO A 170 -5.03 -1.07 2.72
CA PRO A 170 -4.99 -0.52 4.08
C PRO A 170 -5.63 0.86 4.23
N PHE A 171 -5.96 1.54 3.12
CA PHE A 171 -6.50 2.91 3.13
C PHE A 171 -7.99 2.97 2.78
N SER A 172 -8.62 1.85 2.40
CA SER A 172 -9.98 1.82 1.82
C SER A 172 -11.08 2.35 2.76
N ALA A 173 -10.90 2.23 4.06
CA ALA A 173 -11.89 2.65 5.07
C ALA A 173 -11.63 4.05 5.66
N LEU A 174 -10.67 4.81 5.13
CA LEU A 174 -10.25 6.09 5.67
C LEU A 174 -10.84 7.27 4.91
N ASP A 175 -11.13 8.36 5.63
CA ASP A 175 -11.42 9.66 5.03
C ASP A 175 -10.20 10.21 4.27
N PRO A 176 -10.38 11.20 3.36
CA PRO A 176 -9.30 11.69 2.50
C PRO A 176 -8.09 12.25 3.27
N LEU A 177 -8.30 12.94 4.40
CA LEU A 177 -7.21 13.52 5.19
C LEU A 177 -6.41 12.44 5.92
N ALA A 178 -7.09 11.50 6.58
CA ALA A 178 -6.45 10.37 7.23
C ALA A 178 -5.70 9.49 6.22
N ARG A 179 -6.27 9.27 5.03
CA ARG A 179 -5.65 8.55 3.92
C ARG A 179 -4.34 9.21 3.49
N ALA A 180 -4.35 10.51 3.18
CA ALA A 180 -3.16 11.26 2.77
C ALA A 180 -2.05 11.17 3.82
N SER A 181 -2.40 11.38 5.10
CA SER A 181 -1.45 11.29 6.22
C SER A 181 -0.88 9.87 6.40
N LEU A 182 -1.67 8.83 6.17
CA LEU A 182 -1.19 7.45 6.27
C LEU A 182 -0.29 7.06 5.09
N GLN A 183 -0.58 7.55 3.88
CA GLN A 183 0.30 7.39 2.71
C GLN A 183 1.70 7.99 2.98
N GLU A 184 1.76 9.19 3.57
CA GLU A 184 3.02 9.82 3.97
C GLU A 184 3.75 8.97 5.01
N THR A 185 3.01 8.45 6.00
CA THR A 185 3.55 7.57 7.04
C THR A 185 4.18 6.31 6.43
N VAL A 186 3.49 5.64 5.51
CA VAL A 186 4.01 4.42 4.84
C VAL A 186 5.24 4.74 3.97
N SER A 187 5.20 5.86 3.23
CA SER A 187 6.34 6.34 2.45
C SER A 187 7.56 6.63 3.34
N LEU A 188 7.35 7.27 4.50
CA LEU A 188 8.40 7.55 5.48
C LEU A 188 9.01 6.26 6.05
N ILE A 189 8.16 5.29 6.42
CA ILE A 189 8.59 3.97 6.90
C ILE A 189 9.46 3.28 5.85
N HIS A 190 8.99 3.21 4.60
CA HIS A 190 9.76 2.63 3.50
C HIS A 190 11.13 3.30 3.33
N LYS A 191 11.16 4.63 3.24
CA LYS A 191 12.41 5.40 3.06
C LYS A 191 13.39 5.26 4.21
N LYS A 192 12.91 5.17 5.44
CA LYS A 192 13.76 5.13 6.65
C LYS A 192 14.23 3.72 6.99
N LEU A 193 13.40 2.71 6.78
CA LEU A 193 13.71 1.33 7.18
C LEU A 193 14.20 0.45 6.01
N GLY A 194 14.02 0.87 4.75
CA GLY A 194 14.38 0.09 3.58
C GLY A 194 13.61 -1.23 3.44
N THR A 195 12.48 -1.37 4.15
CA THR A 195 11.67 -2.60 4.13
C THR A 195 11.00 -2.77 2.77
N THR A 196 11.06 -3.97 2.19
CA THR A 196 10.28 -4.29 1.01
C THR A 196 8.80 -4.23 1.31
N ILE A 197 8.02 -3.57 0.47
CA ILE A 197 6.56 -3.44 0.63
C ILE A 197 5.85 -4.01 -0.59
N VAL A 198 4.86 -4.88 -0.36
CA VAL A 198 3.88 -5.28 -1.38
C VAL A 198 2.53 -4.75 -0.94
N PHE A 199 2.02 -3.83 -1.73
CA PHE A 199 0.81 -3.08 -1.43
C PHE A 199 -0.26 -3.41 -2.47
N VAL A 200 -1.46 -3.72 -2.04
CA VAL A 200 -2.63 -3.97 -2.90
C VAL A 200 -3.60 -2.81 -2.77
N THR A 201 -4.03 -2.27 -3.89
CA THR A 201 -5.07 -1.24 -3.97
C THR A 201 -5.86 -1.35 -5.27
N HIS A 202 -7.02 -0.72 -5.32
CA HIS A 202 -7.76 -0.45 -6.55
C HIS A 202 -7.62 1.02 -7.00
N ASP A 203 -6.91 1.86 -6.24
CA ASP A 203 -6.71 3.28 -6.51
C ASP A 203 -5.35 3.52 -7.20
N MET A 204 -5.41 3.98 -8.46
CA MET A 204 -4.22 4.28 -9.26
C MET A 204 -3.42 5.47 -8.73
N ASN A 205 -4.08 6.44 -8.06
CA ASN A 205 -3.38 7.60 -7.48
C ASN A 205 -2.50 7.16 -6.32
N GLU A 206 -2.99 6.21 -5.49
CA GLU A 206 -2.19 5.61 -4.43
C GLU A 206 -0.96 4.89 -5.01
N ALA A 207 -1.18 4.10 -6.07
CA ALA A 207 -0.12 3.37 -6.73
C ALA A 207 0.93 4.32 -7.36
N ALA A 208 0.48 5.33 -8.11
CA ALA A 208 1.38 6.30 -8.74
C ALA A 208 2.21 7.11 -7.72
N LYS A 209 1.63 7.41 -6.54
CA LYS A 209 2.30 8.17 -5.48
C LYS A 209 3.34 7.36 -4.71
N LEU A 210 3.10 6.07 -4.50
CA LEU A 210 3.87 5.25 -3.55
C LEU A 210 4.83 4.26 -4.23
N ALA A 211 4.49 3.77 -5.41
CA ALA A 211 5.18 2.64 -6.02
C ALA A 211 6.53 3.02 -6.65
N CYS A 212 7.51 2.13 -6.47
CA CYS A 212 8.68 2.06 -7.38
C CYS A 212 8.28 1.39 -8.70
N ARG A 213 7.50 0.29 -8.62
CA ARG A 213 6.90 -0.42 -9.76
C ARG A 213 5.46 -0.82 -9.43
N ILE A 214 4.64 -0.85 -10.47
CA ILE A 214 3.24 -1.26 -10.39
C ILE A 214 3.04 -2.52 -11.24
N GLY A 215 2.35 -3.51 -10.68
CA GLY A 215 1.80 -4.64 -11.41
C GLY A 215 0.29 -4.45 -11.61
N VAL A 216 -0.15 -4.42 -12.86
CA VAL A 216 -1.58 -4.30 -13.19
C VAL A 216 -2.16 -5.69 -13.37
N MET A 217 -3.17 -6.03 -12.57
CA MET A 217 -3.89 -7.31 -12.65
C MET A 217 -5.29 -7.13 -13.25
N HIS A 218 -5.61 -7.97 -14.21
CA HIS A 218 -6.94 -8.04 -14.83
C HIS A 218 -7.37 -9.50 -15.01
N GLN A 219 -8.55 -9.87 -14.53
CA GLN A 219 -9.15 -11.21 -14.67
C GLN A 219 -8.16 -12.37 -14.33
N GLY A 220 -7.45 -12.22 -13.21
CA GLY A 220 -6.50 -13.22 -12.72
C GLY A 220 -5.14 -13.21 -13.43
N ARG A 221 -4.90 -12.35 -14.40
CA ARG A 221 -3.64 -12.23 -15.15
C ARG A 221 -2.89 -10.95 -14.79
N LEU A 222 -1.58 -11.03 -14.81
CA LEU A 222 -0.70 -9.87 -14.75
C LEU A 222 -0.56 -9.31 -16.18
N VAL A 223 -1.09 -8.12 -16.41
CA VAL A 223 -1.16 -7.49 -17.75
C VAL A 223 0.10 -6.68 -18.03
N GLN A 224 0.57 -5.90 -17.04
CA GLN A 224 1.75 -5.06 -17.18
C GLN A 224 2.47 -4.92 -15.84
N VAL A 225 3.81 -4.82 -15.89
CA VAL A 225 4.65 -4.47 -14.73
C VAL A 225 5.67 -3.46 -15.17
N ASP A 226 5.59 -2.24 -14.63
CA ASP A 226 6.50 -1.16 -14.99
C ASP A 226 6.54 -0.08 -13.91
N THR A 227 7.34 0.97 -14.14
CA THR A 227 7.26 2.18 -13.33
C THR A 227 5.92 2.89 -13.53
N PRO A 228 5.43 3.69 -12.55
CA PRO A 228 4.21 4.45 -12.73
C PRO A 228 4.19 5.30 -14.01
N GLN A 229 5.33 5.90 -14.33
CA GLN A 229 5.51 6.75 -15.51
C GLN A 229 5.41 5.97 -16.82
N ASP A 230 6.05 4.79 -16.88
CA ASP A 230 6.04 3.97 -18.09
C ASP A 230 4.65 3.38 -18.35
N ILE A 231 3.92 2.95 -17.30
CA ILE A 231 2.54 2.46 -17.45
C ILE A 231 1.61 3.59 -17.97
N GLN A 232 1.78 4.82 -17.45
CA GLN A 232 0.99 5.96 -17.88
C GLN A 232 1.25 6.34 -19.35
N ASN A 233 2.53 6.35 -19.75
CA ASN A 233 2.94 6.76 -21.10
C ASN A 233 2.77 5.65 -22.14
N HIS A 234 2.92 4.38 -21.75
CA HIS A 234 2.91 3.20 -22.61
C HIS A 234 2.01 2.10 -22.03
N PRO A 235 0.69 2.34 -21.87
CA PRO A 235 -0.24 1.33 -21.38
C PRO A 235 -0.29 0.13 -22.33
N ALA A 236 -0.19 -1.09 -21.79
CA ALA A 236 -0.14 -2.33 -22.58
C ALA A 236 -1.44 -2.60 -23.35
N ASP A 237 -2.57 -2.16 -22.83
CA ASP A 237 -3.89 -2.30 -23.45
C ASP A 237 -4.87 -1.20 -23.01
N ASP A 238 -6.10 -1.25 -23.53
CA ASP A 238 -7.15 -0.27 -23.22
C ASP A 238 -7.63 -0.38 -21.76
N TYR A 239 -7.54 -1.56 -21.14
CA TYR A 239 -7.85 -1.71 -19.73
C TYR A 239 -6.85 -0.94 -18.86
N VAL A 240 -5.55 -1.12 -19.10
CA VAL A 240 -4.50 -0.38 -18.39
C VAL A 240 -4.68 1.12 -18.61
N ARG A 241 -4.93 1.55 -19.85
CA ARG A 241 -5.20 2.96 -20.18
C ARG A 241 -6.39 3.51 -19.41
N SER A 242 -7.47 2.73 -19.27
CA SER A 242 -8.68 3.15 -18.57
C SER A 242 -8.48 3.37 -17.09
N LEU A 243 -7.56 2.62 -16.45
CA LEU A 243 -7.23 2.79 -15.04
C LEU A 243 -6.56 4.15 -14.76
N PHE A 244 -5.75 4.65 -15.69
CA PHE A 244 -5.13 5.97 -15.61
C PHE A 244 -6.09 7.09 -16.05
N GLY A 245 -6.96 6.84 -17.01
CA GLY A 245 -7.99 7.79 -17.47
C GLY A 245 -9.09 8.03 -16.45
N ALA A 246 -9.39 7.03 -15.59
CA ALA A 246 -10.26 7.21 -14.44
C ALA A 246 -9.57 7.97 -13.28
N ALA A 247 -8.25 8.08 -13.31
CA ALA A 247 -7.45 8.80 -12.33
C ALA A 247 -7.31 10.31 -12.64
N GLN A 248 -7.93 10.81 -13.72
CA GLN A 248 -8.06 12.26 -13.93
C GLN A 248 -9.47 12.71 -13.58
N PRO A 249 -9.61 13.36 -12.42
CA PRO A 249 -9.98 14.73 -12.49
C PRO A 249 -9.07 15.62 -11.64
N GLU A 250 -7.85 15.83 -11.97
CA GLU A 250 -7.33 17.17 -11.82
C GLU A 250 -7.96 17.96 -12.94
N ASN A 251 -8.90 18.83 -12.58
CA ASN A 251 -9.46 19.89 -13.38
C ASN A 251 -8.34 20.74 -14.00
N THR A 252 -7.66 20.26 -15.00
CA THR A 252 -7.15 21.11 -16.06
C THR A 252 -8.32 21.36 -17.01
N THR A 253 -9.36 22.01 -16.48
CA THR A 253 -10.26 22.75 -17.34
C THR A 253 -9.34 23.61 -18.20
N SER A 254 -9.28 23.37 -19.51
CA SER A 254 -8.43 24.16 -20.38
C SER A 254 -8.79 25.64 -20.17
N ALA A 255 -7.85 26.54 -20.37
CA ALA A 255 -8.16 27.96 -20.24
C ALA A 255 -9.38 28.33 -21.09
N ASP A 256 -9.53 27.69 -22.25
CA ASP A 256 -10.68 27.86 -23.15
C ASP A 256 -12.01 27.38 -22.54
N GLU A 257 -12.02 26.24 -21.83
CA GLU A 257 -13.22 25.74 -21.12
C GLU A 257 -13.60 26.66 -19.93
N VAL A 258 -12.61 27.16 -19.19
CA VAL A 258 -12.86 28.14 -18.11
C VAL A 258 -13.43 29.42 -18.68
N ILE A 259 -12.90 29.91 -19.81
CA ILE A 259 -13.39 31.09 -20.50
C ILE A 259 -14.82 30.88 -20.99
N ASP A 260 -15.13 29.72 -21.59
CA ASP A 260 -16.48 29.39 -22.07
C ASP A 260 -17.49 29.31 -20.91
N LEU A 261 -17.11 28.64 -19.81
CA LEU A 261 -17.91 28.59 -18.58
C LEU A 261 -18.16 29.99 -17.99
N TYR A 262 -17.12 30.82 -17.92
CA TYR A 262 -17.25 32.21 -17.45
C TYR A 262 -18.17 33.05 -18.36
N GLN A 263 -18.07 32.85 -19.67
CA GLN A 263 -18.92 33.59 -20.65
C GLN A 263 -20.42 33.23 -20.50
N ARG A 264 -20.74 31.99 -20.12
CA ARG A 264 -22.11 31.50 -19.90
C ARG A 264 -22.74 31.95 -18.58
N LEU A 265 -21.97 32.48 -17.63
CA LEU A 265 -22.50 33.04 -16.39
C LEU A 265 -23.29 34.32 -16.65
N ASP A 266 -24.35 34.51 -15.90
CA ASP A 266 -25.08 35.77 -15.83
C ASP A 266 -24.24 36.90 -15.17
N ALA A 267 -24.78 38.11 -15.13
CA ALA A 267 -24.06 39.26 -14.58
C ALA A 267 -23.68 39.07 -13.09
N ASP A 268 -24.54 38.43 -12.31
CA ASP A 268 -24.31 38.16 -10.87
C ASP A 268 -23.22 37.10 -10.68
N GLY A 269 -23.27 36.02 -11.44
CA GLY A 269 -22.23 34.98 -11.45
C GLY A 269 -20.87 35.51 -11.83
N LYS A 270 -20.76 36.39 -12.85
CA LYS A 270 -19.51 37.01 -13.24
C LYS A 270 -18.96 37.96 -12.14
N ALA A 271 -19.84 38.71 -11.47
CA ALA A 271 -19.44 39.55 -10.36
C ALA A 271 -18.85 38.75 -9.19
N ARG A 272 -19.48 37.64 -8.82
CA ARG A 272 -19.00 36.74 -7.76
C ARG A 272 -17.64 36.11 -8.07
N VAL A 273 -17.40 35.72 -9.32
CA VAL A 273 -16.11 35.17 -9.75
C VAL A 273 -15.02 36.26 -9.61
N ARG A 274 -15.26 37.45 -10.10
CA ARG A 274 -14.30 38.58 -9.96
C ARG A 274 -13.98 38.92 -8.51
N GLU A 275 -14.99 38.97 -7.65
CA GLU A 275 -14.81 39.23 -6.23
C GLU A 275 -13.95 38.13 -5.56
N HIS A 276 -14.20 36.84 -5.91
CA HIS A 276 -13.40 35.70 -5.40
C HIS A 276 -11.95 35.78 -5.89
N CYS A 277 -11.71 36.12 -7.15
CA CYS A 277 -10.37 36.25 -7.71
C CYS A 277 -9.62 37.44 -7.04
N ALA A 278 -10.28 38.57 -6.86
CA ALA A 278 -9.69 39.72 -6.16
C ALA A 278 -9.30 39.42 -4.71
N GLN A 279 -10.13 38.67 -3.97
CA GLN A 279 -9.84 38.23 -2.61
C GLN A 279 -8.63 37.28 -2.52
N ASN A 280 -8.32 36.55 -3.59
CA ASN A 280 -7.21 35.56 -3.66
C ASN A 280 -6.00 36.12 -4.45
N GLY A 281 -5.96 37.39 -4.83
CA GLY A 281 -4.83 38.00 -5.52
C GLY A 281 -4.63 37.54 -6.96
N ILE A 282 -5.70 37.10 -7.63
CA ILE A 282 -5.70 36.63 -9.01
C ILE A 282 -6.28 37.75 -9.88
N ASP A 283 -5.45 38.33 -10.78
CA ASP A 283 -5.91 39.29 -11.79
C ASP A 283 -6.72 38.59 -12.89
N VAL A 284 -7.98 39.06 -13.15
CA VAL A 284 -8.91 38.52 -14.17
C VAL A 284 -9.34 39.60 -15.13
#